data_7038b709ecfe9ab7d420372f6acef684
#
_entry.id   7038b709ecfe9ab7d420372f6acef684
#
_cell.length_a   1.000
_cell.length_b   1.000
_cell.length_c   1.000
_cell.angle_alpha   90.00
_cell.angle_beta   90.00
_cell.angle_gamma   90.00
#
_symmetry.space_group_name_H-M   'P 1'
#
loop_
_entity.id
_entity.type
_entity.pdbx_description
1 polymer ?
#
loop_
_entity_poly.entity_id
_entity_poly.type
_entity_poly.pdbx_seq_one_letter_code
_entity_poly.pdbx_strand_id
1 'polypeptide(L)'
;MPALKSRPGKIVCVGRNYREHAKELGNEVAKEPLIFLKPPSSVVWEGDPIRLPGASNKVEFEGEIGVVVGRTLTGVSEADASRGIRAIVAVNDVTARDLQKTDSQWTRAKGFDTFCPLGEESSELPDLDSLTVVTRVNGVERQRGKSSEMVFSIPSLLAYISRIMTLEPGDLVATGTPSGVGPLVSGDVVEVEIPGVSRVTNPVQARP
;
A
#
# COMPACT_ATOMS: atom_id res chain seq x y z
N MET A 1 5.52 25.42 -12.28
CA MET A 1 6.39 24.45 -11.57
C MET A 1 5.48 23.34 -11.10
N PRO A 2 5.79 22.06 -11.31
CA PRO A 2 5.00 21.00 -10.69
C PRO A 2 5.02 21.20 -9.17
N ALA A 3 3.86 21.08 -8.52
CA ALA A 3 3.76 21.15 -7.08
C ALA A 3 4.75 20.14 -6.48
N LEU A 4 5.58 20.55 -5.52
CA LEU A 4 6.43 19.64 -4.76
C LEU A 4 5.50 18.59 -4.16
N LYS A 5 5.62 17.34 -4.62
CA LYS A 5 4.90 16.20 -4.05
C LYS A 5 5.31 16.10 -2.57
N SER A 6 4.39 16.44 -1.65
CA SER A 6 4.68 16.32 -0.21
C SER A 6 4.53 14.86 0.20
N ARG A 7 5.49 14.37 1.00
CA ARG A 7 5.37 13.04 1.63
C ARG A 7 4.23 13.05 2.65
N PRO A 8 3.52 11.92 2.82
CA PRO A 8 2.56 11.76 3.90
C PRO A 8 3.18 12.05 5.28
N GLY A 9 2.39 12.54 6.22
CA GLY A 9 2.81 12.71 7.61
C GLY A 9 3.11 11.34 8.26
N LYS A 10 2.23 10.39 7.99
CA LYS A 10 2.43 8.96 8.32
C LYS A 10 1.78 8.09 7.25
N ILE A 11 2.25 6.84 7.19
CA ILE A 11 1.73 5.81 6.29
C ILE A 11 1.28 4.65 7.17
N VAL A 12 -0.04 4.45 7.25
CA VAL A 12 -0.64 3.32 7.97
C VAL A 12 -0.97 2.23 6.97
N CYS A 13 -0.45 1.05 7.17
CA CYS A 13 -0.66 -0.09 6.28
C CYS A 13 -1.49 -1.17 6.98
N VAL A 14 -2.25 -1.92 6.19
CA VAL A 14 -3.12 -2.99 6.66
C VAL A 14 -2.66 -4.32 6.10
N GLY A 15 -2.27 -5.24 6.97
CA GLY A 15 -1.89 -6.60 6.59
C GLY A 15 -3.10 -7.53 6.49
N ARG A 16 -3.03 -8.52 5.57
CA ARG A 16 -3.99 -9.64 5.45
C ARG A 16 -5.44 -9.22 5.20
N ASN A 17 -5.66 -8.17 4.44
CA ASN A 17 -7.00 -7.65 4.16
C ASN A 17 -7.70 -8.30 2.95
N TYR A 18 -7.08 -9.30 2.32
CA TYR A 18 -7.70 -10.14 1.29
C TYR A 18 -7.64 -11.60 1.70
N ARG A 19 -8.78 -12.31 1.64
CA ARG A 19 -8.90 -13.70 2.10
C ARG A 19 -7.92 -14.64 1.40
N GLU A 20 -7.82 -14.54 0.07
CA GLU A 20 -6.95 -15.39 -0.73
C GLU A 20 -5.47 -15.11 -0.45
N HIS A 21 -5.08 -13.85 -0.22
CA HIS A 21 -3.72 -13.51 0.17
C HIS A 21 -3.35 -14.05 1.56
N ALA A 22 -4.26 -13.95 2.54
CA ALA A 22 -4.04 -14.55 3.85
C ALA A 22 -3.78 -16.06 3.74
N LYS A 23 -4.59 -16.76 2.94
CA LYS A 23 -4.46 -18.19 2.65
C LYS A 23 -3.15 -18.54 1.91
N GLU A 24 -2.77 -17.73 0.90
CA GLU A 24 -1.50 -17.88 0.15
C GLU A 24 -0.28 -17.91 1.08
N LEU A 25 -0.28 -17.08 2.11
CA LEU A 25 0.80 -17.00 3.12
C LEU A 25 0.62 -17.96 4.30
N GLY A 26 -0.40 -18.83 4.28
CA GLY A 26 -0.68 -19.79 5.35
C GLY A 26 -1.21 -19.15 6.64
N ASN A 27 -1.82 -17.97 6.53
CA ASN A 27 -2.37 -17.24 7.66
C ASN A 27 -3.90 -17.39 7.74
N GLU A 28 -4.45 -17.27 8.95
CA GLU A 28 -5.89 -17.12 9.16
C GLU A 28 -6.35 -15.70 8.77
N VAL A 29 -7.62 -15.59 8.38
CA VAL A 29 -8.26 -14.29 8.17
C VAL A 29 -8.33 -13.57 9.51
N ALA A 30 -7.82 -12.34 9.57
CA ALA A 30 -7.80 -11.56 10.79
C ALA A 30 -9.24 -11.21 11.25
N LYS A 31 -9.49 -11.27 12.56
CA LYS A 31 -10.77 -10.84 13.17
C LYS A 31 -10.87 -9.32 13.30
N GLU A 32 -9.74 -8.64 13.37
CA GLU A 32 -9.57 -7.19 13.42
C GLU A 32 -8.46 -6.77 12.45
N PRO A 33 -8.48 -5.53 11.92
CA PRO A 33 -7.42 -5.05 11.05
C PRO A 33 -6.04 -5.12 11.72
N LEU A 34 -5.10 -5.81 11.08
CA LEU A 34 -3.69 -5.82 11.48
C LEU A 34 -3.01 -4.61 10.88
N ILE A 35 -2.66 -3.62 11.69
CA ILE A 35 -2.03 -2.39 11.21
C ILE A 35 -0.54 -2.31 11.54
N PHE A 36 0.22 -1.66 10.67
CA PHE A 36 1.63 -1.31 10.88
C PHE A 36 1.94 0.00 10.18
N LEU A 37 3.13 0.55 10.40
CA LEU A 37 3.55 1.82 9.82
C LEU A 37 4.74 1.62 8.87
N LYS A 38 4.74 2.40 7.79
CA LYS A 38 5.94 2.67 6.99
C LYS A 38 6.40 4.11 7.25
N PRO A 39 7.73 4.36 7.32
CA PRO A 39 8.21 5.73 7.50
C PRO A 39 7.99 6.55 6.20
N PRO A 40 7.72 7.86 6.29
CA PRO A 40 7.60 8.72 5.12
C PRO A 40 8.85 8.72 4.22
N SER A 41 10.03 8.42 4.75
CA SER A 41 11.28 8.28 3.99
C SER A 41 11.27 7.11 3.01
N SER A 42 10.37 6.14 3.18
CA SER A 42 10.22 5.01 2.25
C SER A 42 9.55 5.38 0.93
N VAL A 43 8.90 6.56 0.85
CA VAL A 43 8.16 6.99 -0.35
C VAL A 43 9.10 7.33 -1.50
N VAL A 44 8.77 6.77 -2.66
CA VAL A 44 9.30 7.12 -3.98
C VAL A 44 8.15 7.30 -4.97
N TRP A 45 8.41 8.01 -6.07
CA TRP A 45 7.41 8.38 -7.06
C TRP A 45 7.59 7.62 -8.37
N GLU A 46 6.74 7.90 -9.34
CA GLU A 46 6.82 7.38 -10.71
C GLU A 46 8.26 7.52 -11.26
N GLY A 47 8.83 6.42 -11.76
CA GLY A 47 10.17 6.35 -12.35
C GLY A 47 11.33 6.28 -11.37
N ASP A 48 11.13 6.57 -10.08
CA ASP A 48 12.19 6.41 -9.08
C ASP A 48 12.51 4.92 -8.86
N PRO A 49 13.76 4.52 -8.60
CA PRO A 49 14.09 3.12 -8.42
C PRO A 49 13.67 2.57 -7.06
N ILE A 50 13.11 1.35 -7.03
CA ILE A 50 13.06 0.51 -5.84
C ILE A 50 14.46 -0.09 -5.66
N ARG A 51 15.09 0.16 -4.51
CA ARG A 51 16.47 -0.29 -4.21
C ARG A 51 16.44 -1.52 -3.31
N LEU A 52 16.92 -2.65 -3.83
CA LEU A 52 17.00 -3.89 -3.07
C LEU A 52 18.07 -3.77 -1.97
N PRO A 53 17.74 -3.89 -0.67
CA PRO A 53 18.70 -3.75 0.40
C PRO A 53 19.61 -4.98 0.50
N GLY A 54 20.89 -4.79 0.81
CA GLY A 54 21.82 -5.90 1.04
C GLY A 54 21.50 -6.76 2.28
N ALA A 55 20.57 -6.29 3.13
CA ALA A 55 20.12 -7.01 4.32
C ALA A 55 19.02 -8.05 4.08
N SER A 56 18.48 -8.12 2.85
CA SER A 56 17.40 -9.05 2.48
C SER A 56 17.73 -9.77 1.18
N ASN A 57 17.47 -11.07 1.17
CA ASN A 57 17.59 -11.90 -0.03
C ASN A 57 16.24 -12.16 -0.71
N LYS A 58 15.15 -11.63 -0.16
CA LYS A 58 13.80 -11.86 -0.70
C LYS A 58 12.93 -10.62 -0.55
N VAL A 59 13.01 -9.72 -1.53
CA VAL A 59 12.13 -8.55 -1.63
C VAL A 59 10.98 -8.88 -2.56
N GLU A 60 9.76 -8.57 -2.14
CA GLU A 60 8.53 -8.84 -2.90
C GLU A 60 7.70 -7.57 -3.09
N PHE A 61 6.94 -7.52 -4.19
CA PHE A 61 5.95 -6.48 -4.44
C PHE A 61 4.62 -6.82 -3.74
N GLU A 62 3.89 -5.79 -3.33
CA GLU A 62 2.53 -5.86 -2.80
C GLU A 62 1.76 -4.66 -3.34
N GLY A 63 1.06 -4.81 -4.48
CA GLY A 63 0.23 -3.76 -5.06
C GLY A 63 -1.06 -3.56 -4.27
N GLU A 64 -1.38 -2.30 -3.94
CA GLU A 64 -2.47 -1.95 -3.05
C GLU A 64 -3.25 -0.73 -3.53
N ILE A 65 -4.49 -0.61 -3.07
CA ILE A 65 -5.26 0.62 -3.12
C ILE A 65 -4.83 1.47 -1.93
N GLY A 66 -4.34 2.67 -2.19
CA GLY A 66 -4.00 3.65 -1.17
C GLY A 66 -5.09 4.70 -1.03
N VAL A 67 -5.34 5.15 0.19
CA VAL A 67 -6.29 6.20 0.52
C VAL A 67 -5.55 7.40 1.09
N VAL A 68 -5.72 8.56 0.49
CA VAL A 68 -5.18 9.83 1.00
C VAL A 68 -6.26 10.52 1.83
N VAL A 69 -5.92 10.81 3.07
CA VAL A 69 -6.83 11.48 4.02
C VAL A 69 -6.94 12.97 3.68
N GLY A 70 -8.16 13.50 3.66
CA GLY A 70 -8.45 14.90 3.30
C GLY A 70 -8.80 15.81 4.48
N ARG A 71 -9.20 15.23 5.60
CA ARG A 71 -9.52 15.96 6.83
C ARG A 71 -9.15 15.13 8.05
N THR A 72 -9.00 15.77 9.19
CA THR A 72 -8.72 15.09 10.46
C THR A 72 -9.83 14.09 10.82
N LEU A 73 -9.45 12.85 11.11
CA LEU A 73 -10.33 11.76 11.54
C LEU A 73 -9.86 11.24 12.90
N THR A 74 -10.71 11.38 13.93
CA THR A 74 -10.45 10.89 15.29
C THR A 74 -11.72 10.24 15.83
N GLY A 75 -11.69 8.91 16.01
CA GLY A 75 -12.80 8.16 16.58
C GLY A 75 -14.12 8.26 15.78
N VAL A 76 -14.04 8.32 14.47
CA VAL A 76 -15.19 8.59 13.59
C VAL A 76 -15.96 7.32 13.22
N SER A 77 -17.22 7.50 12.76
CA SER A 77 -18.02 6.44 12.12
C SER A 77 -17.50 6.11 10.72
N GLU A 78 -17.90 4.97 10.14
CA GLU A 78 -17.56 4.61 8.75
C GLU A 78 -18.10 5.65 7.74
N ALA A 79 -19.32 6.17 7.97
CA ALA A 79 -19.90 7.20 7.13
C ALA A 79 -19.10 8.52 7.17
N ASP A 80 -18.60 8.89 8.34
CA ASP A 80 -17.72 10.06 8.46
C ASP A 80 -16.33 9.81 7.89
N ALA A 81 -15.82 8.60 8.04
CA ALA A 81 -14.54 8.17 7.47
C ALA A 81 -14.56 8.28 5.94
N SER A 82 -15.62 7.80 5.27
CA SER A 82 -15.80 7.95 3.81
C SER A 82 -15.75 9.40 3.34
N ARG A 83 -16.40 10.30 4.08
CA ARG A 83 -16.38 11.75 3.80
C ARG A 83 -15.02 12.41 4.06
N GLY A 84 -14.12 11.71 4.72
CA GLY A 84 -12.76 12.16 5.02
C GLY A 84 -11.71 11.79 3.96
N ILE A 85 -12.08 11.05 2.94
CA ILE A 85 -11.18 10.65 1.85
C ILE A 85 -10.98 11.82 0.88
N ARG A 86 -9.71 12.12 0.55
CA ARG A 86 -9.36 13.14 -0.45
C ARG A 86 -9.15 12.51 -1.82
N ALA A 87 -8.41 11.41 -1.88
CA ALA A 87 -8.05 10.78 -3.14
C ALA A 87 -7.75 9.29 -2.95
N ILE A 88 -7.74 8.57 -4.06
CA ILE A 88 -7.26 7.20 -4.18
C ILE A 88 -5.94 7.22 -4.97
N VAL A 89 -4.99 6.41 -4.56
CA VAL A 89 -3.66 6.29 -5.18
C VAL A 89 -3.24 4.83 -5.31
N ALA A 90 -2.45 4.52 -6.34
CA ALA A 90 -1.75 3.24 -6.42
C ALA A 90 -0.56 3.23 -5.45
N VAL A 91 -0.40 2.15 -4.69
CA VAL A 91 0.69 1.96 -3.72
C VAL A 91 1.34 0.60 -3.95
N ASN A 92 2.66 0.54 -3.79
CA ASN A 92 3.38 -0.72 -3.69
C ASN A 92 3.98 -0.84 -2.27
N ASP A 93 3.42 -1.70 -1.43
CA ASP A 93 3.95 -1.99 -0.09
C ASP A 93 5.09 -3.00 -0.16
N VAL A 94 6.22 -2.56 -0.76
CA VAL A 94 7.41 -3.39 -0.96
C VAL A 94 7.88 -3.98 0.37
N THR A 95 8.19 -5.28 0.35
CA THR A 95 8.41 -6.08 1.56
C THR A 95 9.66 -6.94 1.47
N ALA A 96 10.56 -6.82 2.43
CA ALA A 96 11.65 -7.78 2.65
C ALA A 96 11.07 -9.01 3.38
N ARG A 97 10.65 -10.01 2.61
CA ARG A 97 9.84 -11.13 3.08
C ARG A 97 10.56 -12.05 4.07
N ASP A 98 11.84 -12.24 3.92
CA ASP A 98 12.69 -12.99 4.85
C ASP A 98 12.75 -12.29 6.22
N LEU A 99 12.93 -10.96 6.24
CA LEU A 99 12.93 -10.18 7.47
C LEU A 99 11.54 -10.14 8.13
N GLN A 100 10.47 -10.06 7.33
CA GLN A 100 9.11 -10.09 7.86
C GLN A 100 8.80 -11.38 8.63
N LYS A 101 9.43 -12.51 8.23
CA LYS A 101 9.24 -13.80 8.90
C LYS A 101 10.05 -13.96 10.16
N THR A 102 11.19 -13.28 10.26
CA THR A 102 12.15 -13.44 11.36
C THR A 102 11.98 -12.39 12.45
N ASP A 103 11.56 -11.18 12.09
CA ASP A 103 11.39 -10.09 13.03
C ASP A 103 10.02 -10.15 13.73
N SER A 104 10.00 -9.85 15.01
CA SER A 104 8.75 -9.75 15.79
C SER A 104 7.90 -8.53 15.39
N GLN A 105 8.54 -7.49 14.83
CA GLN A 105 7.90 -6.27 14.33
C GLN A 105 8.33 -6.02 12.88
N TRP A 106 7.40 -5.60 12.02
CA TRP A 106 7.64 -5.46 10.58
C TRP A 106 8.37 -4.19 10.17
N THR A 107 8.76 -3.32 11.10
CA THR A 107 9.41 -2.04 10.81
C THR A 107 10.57 -2.18 9.84
N ARG A 108 11.50 -3.12 10.09
CA ARG A 108 12.66 -3.35 9.23
C ARG A 108 12.25 -3.95 7.87
N ALA A 109 11.32 -4.89 7.87
CA ALA A 109 10.86 -5.55 6.65
C ALA A 109 10.14 -4.60 5.67
N LYS A 110 9.46 -3.57 6.20
CA LYS A 110 8.56 -2.67 5.49
C LYS A 110 9.11 -1.24 5.34
N GLY A 111 10.13 -0.87 6.14
CA GLY A 111 10.57 0.52 6.31
C GLY A 111 11.83 0.93 5.57
N PHE A 112 12.41 0.10 4.71
CA PHE A 112 13.55 0.52 3.90
C PHE A 112 13.20 1.73 3.01
N ASP A 113 14.19 2.60 2.77
CA ASP A 113 14.06 3.65 1.77
C ASP A 113 13.61 3.02 0.43
N THR A 114 12.74 3.71 -0.30
CA THR A 114 12.17 3.29 -1.59
C THR A 114 11.12 2.17 -1.53
N PHE A 115 10.73 1.70 -0.34
CA PHE A 115 9.79 0.59 -0.18
C PHE A 115 8.30 1.01 -0.20
N CYS A 116 7.99 2.26 -0.56
CA CYS A 116 6.63 2.75 -0.73
C CYS A 116 6.49 3.57 -2.03
N PRO A 117 6.58 2.92 -3.21
CA PRO A 117 6.19 3.56 -4.45
C PRO A 117 4.74 4.06 -4.38
N LEU A 118 4.52 5.32 -4.77
CA LEU A 118 3.25 6.01 -4.65
C LEU A 118 2.89 6.70 -5.97
N GLY A 119 1.69 6.40 -6.47
CA GLY A 119 1.14 6.99 -7.68
C GLY A 119 0.63 8.41 -7.49
N GLU A 120 0.12 8.98 -8.56
CA GLU A 120 -0.57 10.27 -8.50
C GLU A 120 -1.95 10.11 -7.85
N GLU A 121 -2.39 11.15 -7.12
CA GLU A 121 -3.73 11.20 -6.55
C GLU A 121 -4.78 11.23 -7.66
N SER A 122 -5.88 10.51 -7.47
CA SER A 122 -7.04 10.60 -8.36
C SER A 122 -7.57 12.03 -8.45
N SER A 123 -7.99 12.45 -9.64
CA SER A 123 -8.58 13.78 -9.85
C SER A 123 -9.96 13.93 -9.22
N GLU A 124 -10.68 12.79 -9.11
CA GLU A 124 -12.00 12.69 -8.51
C GLU A 124 -12.03 11.46 -7.59
N LEU A 125 -12.94 11.45 -6.62
CA LEU A 125 -13.12 10.30 -5.75
C LEU A 125 -13.98 9.25 -6.48
N PRO A 126 -13.39 8.08 -6.83
CA PRO A 126 -14.14 7.02 -7.48
C PRO A 126 -15.08 6.29 -6.50
N ASP A 127 -15.96 5.46 -7.03
CA ASP A 127 -16.74 4.52 -6.21
C ASP A 127 -15.80 3.51 -5.54
N LEU A 128 -15.77 3.54 -4.22
CA LEU A 128 -14.84 2.76 -3.40
C LEU A 128 -15.09 1.24 -3.47
N ASP A 129 -16.30 0.81 -3.82
CA ASP A 129 -16.67 -0.61 -3.88
C ASP A 129 -16.35 -1.24 -5.24
N SER A 130 -16.06 -0.42 -6.25
CA SER A 130 -15.79 -0.85 -7.64
C SER A 130 -14.31 -0.83 -8.03
N LEU A 131 -13.40 -0.46 -7.14
CA LEU A 131 -11.98 -0.36 -7.42
C LEU A 131 -11.35 -1.72 -7.72
N THR A 132 -10.39 -1.72 -8.63
CA THR A 132 -9.54 -2.89 -8.90
C THR A 132 -8.08 -2.46 -8.83
N VAL A 133 -7.24 -3.20 -8.12
CA VAL A 133 -5.79 -3.05 -8.17
C VAL A 133 -5.19 -4.14 -9.03
N VAL A 134 -4.26 -3.77 -9.89
CA VAL A 134 -3.51 -4.68 -10.78
C VAL A 134 -2.02 -4.42 -10.59
N THR A 135 -1.24 -5.48 -10.39
CA THR A 135 0.22 -5.39 -10.37
C THR A 135 0.81 -6.17 -11.54
N ARG A 136 1.75 -5.54 -12.26
CA ARG A 136 2.50 -6.18 -13.34
C ARG A 136 4.00 -6.10 -13.05
N VAL A 137 4.72 -7.17 -13.38
CA VAL A 137 6.18 -7.19 -13.38
C VAL A 137 6.63 -7.51 -14.80
N ASN A 138 7.43 -6.63 -15.39
CA ASN A 138 7.89 -6.70 -16.78
C ASN A 138 6.71 -6.85 -17.78
N GLY A 139 5.61 -6.13 -17.53
CA GLY A 139 4.39 -6.17 -18.34
C GLY A 139 3.48 -7.38 -18.11
N VAL A 140 3.91 -8.36 -17.31
CA VAL A 140 3.13 -9.57 -17.00
C VAL A 140 2.31 -9.35 -15.74
N GLU A 141 0.98 -9.50 -15.83
CA GLU A 141 0.08 -9.39 -14.68
C GLU A 141 0.39 -10.49 -13.65
N ARG A 142 0.57 -10.08 -12.41
CA ARG A 142 0.87 -10.93 -11.24
C ARG A 142 -0.23 -10.91 -10.19
N GLN A 143 -0.84 -9.74 -9.97
CA GLN A 143 -1.91 -9.57 -9.01
C GLN A 143 -3.10 -8.89 -9.67
N ARG A 144 -4.29 -9.29 -9.25
CA ARG A 144 -5.55 -8.58 -9.51
C ARG A 144 -6.47 -8.80 -8.33
N GLY A 145 -7.00 -7.73 -7.75
CA GLY A 145 -7.95 -7.79 -6.65
C GLY A 145 -8.94 -6.64 -6.69
N LYS A 146 -10.15 -6.89 -6.27
CA LYS A 146 -11.21 -5.87 -6.17
C LYS A 146 -11.34 -5.39 -4.73
N SER A 147 -11.68 -4.11 -4.55
CA SER A 147 -12.00 -3.55 -3.22
C SER A 147 -13.13 -4.31 -2.51
N SER A 148 -14.11 -4.82 -3.27
CA SER A 148 -15.21 -5.65 -2.76
C SER A 148 -14.78 -7.03 -2.22
N GLU A 149 -13.53 -7.47 -2.48
CA GLU A 149 -12.96 -8.73 -1.98
C GLU A 149 -12.18 -8.52 -0.66
N MET A 150 -12.05 -7.29 -0.21
CA MET A 150 -11.42 -6.95 1.06
C MET A 150 -12.19 -7.55 2.23
N VAL A 151 -11.47 -7.98 3.27
CA VAL A 151 -12.06 -8.44 4.54
C VAL A 151 -12.71 -7.28 5.29
N PHE A 152 -11.99 -6.16 5.32
CA PHE A 152 -12.45 -4.89 5.92
C PHE A 152 -12.51 -3.85 4.81
N SER A 153 -13.68 -3.24 4.63
CA SER A 153 -13.89 -2.18 3.63
C SER A 153 -13.04 -0.95 3.92
N ILE A 154 -12.79 -0.12 2.91
CA ILE A 154 -12.02 1.13 3.07
C ILE A 154 -12.60 2.01 4.19
N PRO A 155 -13.91 2.31 4.24
CA PRO A 155 -14.47 3.09 5.34
C PRO A 155 -14.28 2.45 6.72
N SER A 156 -14.43 1.13 6.81
CA SER A 156 -14.24 0.37 8.05
C SER A 156 -12.80 0.47 8.56
N LEU A 157 -11.81 0.37 7.65
CA LEU A 157 -10.39 0.54 7.99
C LEU A 157 -10.10 1.93 8.55
N LEU A 158 -10.55 2.98 7.87
CA LEU A 158 -10.33 4.36 8.33
C LEU A 158 -11.00 4.62 9.68
N ALA A 159 -12.24 4.15 9.87
CA ALA A 159 -12.94 4.25 11.15
C ALA A 159 -12.20 3.50 12.26
N TYR A 160 -11.70 2.29 11.99
CA TYR A 160 -10.91 1.50 12.93
C TYR A 160 -9.61 2.21 13.31
N ILE A 161 -8.82 2.64 12.33
CA ILE A 161 -7.55 3.32 12.56
C ILE A 161 -7.75 4.62 13.34
N SER A 162 -8.81 5.39 13.02
CA SER A 162 -9.11 6.66 13.70
C SER A 162 -9.41 6.52 15.19
N ARG A 163 -9.77 5.32 15.67
CA ARG A 163 -9.95 5.02 17.10
C ARG A 163 -8.63 4.72 17.81
N ILE A 164 -7.57 4.40 17.06
CA ILE A 164 -6.25 4.08 17.61
C ILE A 164 -5.34 5.29 17.54
N MET A 165 -5.36 6.00 16.42
CA MET A 165 -4.56 7.20 16.18
C MET A 165 -5.31 8.17 15.27
N THR A 166 -5.16 9.46 15.52
CA THR A 166 -5.72 10.50 14.64
C THR A 166 -5.07 10.39 13.26
N LEU A 167 -5.91 10.36 12.22
CA LEU A 167 -5.48 10.53 10.84
C LEU A 167 -5.59 12.00 10.45
N GLU A 168 -4.51 12.56 9.89
CA GLU A 168 -4.42 13.96 9.50
C GLU A 168 -4.50 14.12 7.97
N PRO A 169 -4.89 15.31 7.47
CA PRO A 169 -4.86 15.59 6.05
C PRO A 169 -3.48 15.30 5.44
N GLY A 170 -3.46 14.52 4.37
CA GLY A 170 -2.24 14.07 3.70
C GLY A 170 -1.65 12.77 4.22
N ASP A 171 -2.16 12.19 5.29
CA ASP A 171 -1.78 10.82 5.69
C ASP A 171 -2.23 9.81 4.63
N LEU A 172 -1.46 8.73 4.51
CA LEU A 172 -1.74 7.63 3.59
C LEU A 172 -2.17 6.39 4.37
N VAL A 173 -3.24 5.74 3.90
CA VAL A 173 -3.63 4.40 4.36
C VAL A 173 -3.50 3.42 3.18
N ALA A 174 -2.59 2.45 3.27
CA ALA A 174 -2.46 1.33 2.34
C ALA A 174 -3.35 0.18 2.82
N THR A 175 -4.26 -0.30 1.97
CA THR A 175 -5.43 -1.07 2.41
C THR A 175 -5.26 -2.58 2.38
N GLY A 176 -4.05 -3.05 2.06
CA GLY A 176 -3.73 -4.46 1.91
C GLY A 176 -3.68 -4.91 0.46
N THR A 177 -2.91 -5.96 0.21
CA THR A 177 -2.63 -6.52 -1.12
C THR A 177 -3.43 -7.79 -1.40
N PRO A 178 -3.89 -8.04 -2.65
CA PRO A 178 -4.47 -9.32 -3.05
C PRO A 178 -3.39 -10.41 -3.19
N SER A 179 -3.79 -11.66 -3.45
CA SER A 179 -2.90 -12.78 -3.78
C SER A 179 -2.08 -12.53 -5.06
N GLY A 180 -0.99 -13.28 -5.23
CA GLY A 180 -0.10 -13.19 -6.38
C GLY A 180 1.16 -12.36 -6.12
N VAL A 181 1.52 -12.13 -4.84
CA VAL A 181 2.79 -11.50 -4.46
C VAL A 181 3.97 -12.34 -4.96
N GLY A 182 5.09 -11.70 -5.23
CA GLY A 182 6.26 -12.40 -5.77
C GLY A 182 7.54 -11.58 -5.71
N PRO A 183 8.68 -12.23 -5.97
CA PRO A 183 9.98 -11.61 -5.84
C PRO A 183 10.23 -10.53 -6.89
N LEU A 184 11.01 -9.53 -6.50
CA LEU A 184 11.62 -8.53 -7.37
C LEU A 184 13.12 -8.77 -7.43
N VAL A 185 13.67 -8.68 -8.64
CA VAL A 185 15.12 -8.76 -8.89
C VAL A 185 15.61 -7.50 -9.61
N SER A 186 16.90 -7.21 -9.51
CA SER A 186 17.50 -6.06 -10.21
C SER A 186 17.28 -6.18 -11.73
N GLY A 187 16.81 -5.12 -12.35
CA GLY A 187 16.43 -5.06 -13.76
C GLY A 187 14.94 -5.22 -14.03
N ASP A 188 14.14 -5.64 -13.04
CA ASP A 188 12.68 -5.67 -13.18
C ASP A 188 12.10 -4.25 -13.27
N VAL A 189 10.93 -4.16 -13.89
CA VAL A 189 10.04 -3.00 -13.83
C VAL A 189 8.72 -3.45 -13.24
N VAL A 190 8.33 -2.86 -12.12
CA VAL A 190 7.05 -3.14 -11.45
C VAL A 190 6.09 -1.98 -11.64
N GLU A 191 4.87 -2.31 -12.03
CA GLU A 191 3.75 -1.37 -12.18
C GLU A 191 2.62 -1.78 -11.24
N VAL A 192 2.09 -0.82 -10.49
CA VAL A 192 0.82 -0.94 -9.76
C VAL A 192 -0.16 0.05 -10.36
N GLU A 193 -1.33 -0.44 -10.75
CA GLU A 193 -2.37 0.34 -11.41
C GLU A 193 -3.73 0.13 -10.74
N ILE A 194 -4.45 1.22 -10.54
CA ILE A 194 -5.90 1.24 -10.29
C ILE A 194 -6.50 1.83 -11.58
N PRO A 195 -7.04 1.00 -12.49
CA PRO A 195 -7.41 1.42 -13.85
C PRO A 195 -8.32 2.64 -13.87
N GLY A 196 -7.92 3.67 -14.65
CA GLY A 196 -8.66 4.94 -14.77
C GLY A 196 -8.56 5.86 -13.55
N VAL A 197 -7.81 5.49 -12.50
CA VAL A 197 -7.72 6.23 -11.24
C VAL A 197 -6.29 6.67 -10.93
N SER A 198 -5.35 5.71 -10.82
CA SER A 198 -3.96 6.00 -10.41
C SER A 198 -3.02 4.89 -10.88
N ARG A 199 -1.74 5.25 -11.10
CA ARG A 199 -0.70 4.30 -11.49
C ARG A 199 0.65 4.74 -10.96
N VAL A 200 1.54 3.77 -10.70
CA VAL A 200 2.96 3.99 -10.42
C VAL A 200 3.78 2.88 -11.05
N THR A 201 4.88 3.26 -11.72
CA THR A 201 5.81 2.34 -12.37
C THR A 201 7.24 2.65 -11.91
N ASN A 202 7.95 1.64 -11.44
CA ASN A 202 9.28 1.80 -10.86
C ASN A 202 10.24 0.72 -11.36
N PRO A 203 11.45 1.09 -11.79
CA PRO A 203 12.52 0.14 -12.02
C PRO A 203 13.07 -0.40 -10.70
N VAL A 204 13.53 -1.65 -10.71
CA VAL A 204 14.15 -2.31 -9.56
C VAL A 204 15.66 -2.32 -9.74
N GLN A 205 16.42 -1.88 -8.73
CA GLN A 205 17.86 -1.80 -8.77
C GLN A 205 18.50 -2.44 -7.53
N ALA A 206 19.63 -3.09 -7.71
CA ALA A 206 20.48 -3.43 -6.58
C ALA A 206 20.95 -2.16 -5.88
N ARG A 207 21.18 -2.22 -4.58
CA ARG A 207 21.86 -1.14 -3.84
C ARG A 207 23.30 -1.06 -4.33
N PRO A 208 23.82 0.16 -4.61
CA PRO A 208 25.23 0.34 -4.94
C PRO A 208 26.16 -0.12 -3.81
#